data_4f7af08f7bfcdccecc5280b0c391dc79
#
_entry.id   4f7af08f7bfcdccecc5280b0c391dc79
#
_cell.length_a   1.000
_cell.length_b   1.000
_cell.length_c   1.000
_cell.angle_alpha   90.00
_cell.angle_beta   90.00
_cell.angle_gamma   90.00
#
_symmetry.space_group_name_H-M   'P 1'
#
loop_
_entity.id
_entity.type
_entity.pdbx_description
1 polymer ?
#
loop_
_entity_poly.entity_id
_entity_poly.type
_entity_poly.pdbx_seq_one_letter_code
_entity_poly.pdbx_strand_id
1 'polypeptide(L)'
;TVASGQSQVAVSLSRIRTIKVTLIGSKQPGNYSISSLATVYNALFLGGGPGKNGSYRNIELIRNNKVYTKVDIYKFLVNGDQSENVGLKDNDVIRIPAYKQRVTLEGQVKRPGIFEMKAGETFADLLTFASGFNEFAYTASVNVMQKTAKEFKVQDIKAADFKTYKPLSGDVFRVTKILNRFENRIKIDGAVFRPDTYSFYEGMRVSDLIAKADGLKEDAYSKRARIIRLKPDLTTEIVNVDLEMALEGNRDADVVLKKEDVVTVYSVLDFVEEFKITIDGEIKNPGTYDYYENLTLNDLLVQAGGLTGSASKRVEIARMIQSETIDDANPNKAELFNIEISAANNEQAKNFALQPFDVVNIRKMAVYEKPEMVTVTGAVHYAGKYVLAHKKDRVYDVIQRAGGLTSLANIEGVKIKRP
;
A
#
# COMPACT_ATOMS: atom_id res chain seq x y z
N THR A 1 36.93 74.25 5.70
CA THR A 1 37.82 73.29 6.40
C THR A 1 37.92 71.94 5.72
N VAL A 2 37.04 71.62 4.79
CA VAL A 2 37.12 70.38 3.99
C VAL A 2 38.16 70.47 2.86
N ALA A 3 38.50 71.69 2.44
CA ALA A 3 39.47 71.95 1.36
C ALA A 3 40.96 71.79 1.76
N SER A 4 41.26 71.61 3.06
CA SER A 4 42.66 71.55 3.56
C SER A 4 43.22 70.10 3.66
N GLY A 5 42.45 69.06 3.22
CA GLY A 5 42.99 67.66 3.20
C GLY A 5 43.07 66.97 4.56
N GLN A 6 42.63 67.63 5.65
CA GLN A 6 42.73 67.08 7.02
C GLN A 6 41.37 66.52 7.58
N SER A 7 40.31 66.44 6.77
CA SER A 7 38.99 65.91 7.18
C SER A 7 38.56 64.78 6.27
N GLN A 8 38.24 63.60 6.82
CA GLN A 8 37.61 62.51 6.13
C GLN A 8 36.10 62.62 6.24
N VAL A 9 35.42 62.64 5.11
CA VAL A 9 33.92 62.66 5.07
C VAL A 9 33.46 61.27 4.65
N ALA A 10 32.79 60.56 5.55
CA ALA A 10 32.10 59.32 5.25
C ALA A 10 30.63 59.63 4.95
N VAL A 11 30.19 59.32 3.74
CA VAL A 11 28.78 59.44 3.34
C VAL A 11 28.12 58.07 3.33
N SER A 12 27.16 57.85 4.18
CA SER A 12 26.37 56.61 4.20
C SER A 12 24.93 56.89 3.86
N LEU A 13 24.28 55.98 3.11
CA LEU A 13 22.87 56.04 2.81
C LEU A 13 22.09 55.56 4.04
N SER A 14 21.33 56.43 4.71
CA SER A 14 20.60 56.11 5.92
C SER A 14 19.13 55.72 5.66
N ARG A 15 18.54 56.09 4.51
CA ARG A 15 17.17 55.74 4.13
C ARG A 15 17.00 55.65 2.62
N ILE A 16 16.31 54.57 2.17
CA ILE A 16 15.89 54.45 0.79
C ILE A 16 14.54 55.23 0.62
N ARG A 17 14.49 56.07 -0.40
CA ARG A 17 13.29 56.84 -0.75
C ARG A 17 12.16 55.90 -1.18
N THR A 18 10.92 56.23 -0.77
CA THR A 18 9.71 55.59 -1.29
C THR A 18 9.18 56.36 -2.50
N ILE A 19 8.61 55.64 -3.43
CA ILE A 19 7.93 56.13 -4.62
C ILE A 19 6.48 55.64 -4.64
N LYS A 20 5.59 56.35 -5.31
CA LYS A 20 4.20 55.97 -5.52
C LYS A 20 4.03 55.40 -6.91
N VAL A 21 3.42 54.25 -7.03
CA VAL A 21 3.07 53.61 -8.31
C VAL A 21 1.62 53.18 -8.29
N THR A 22 0.98 53.19 -9.46
CA THR A 22 -0.43 52.80 -9.60
C THR A 22 -0.52 51.50 -10.36
N LEU A 23 -1.25 50.49 -9.83
CA LEU A 23 -1.55 49.24 -10.52
C LEU A 23 -3.00 49.23 -10.98
N ILE A 24 -3.20 48.92 -12.27
CA ILE A 24 -4.52 48.82 -12.92
C ILE A 24 -4.66 47.42 -13.53
N GLY A 25 -5.75 46.70 -13.23
CA GLY A 25 -6.03 45.38 -13.76
C GLY A 25 -5.31 44.20 -13.04
N SER A 26 -4.64 44.49 -11.90
CA SER A 26 -4.13 43.49 -10.98
C SER A 26 -5.27 42.90 -10.13
N LYS A 27 -4.98 41.81 -9.39
CA LYS A 27 -5.96 41.27 -8.41
C LYS A 27 -6.33 42.26 -7.34
N GLN A 28 -5.39 43.10 -6.94
CA GLN A 28 -5.56 44.20 -6.00
C GLN A 28 -5.15 45.50 -6.70
N PRO A 29 -6.06 46.17 -7.41
CA PRO A 29 -5.74 47.42 -8.06
C PRO A 29 -5.66 48.56 -7.04
N GLY A 30 -4.78 49.54 -7.27
CA GLY A 30 -4.62 50.67 -6.35
C GLY A 30 -3.27 51.37 -6.46
N ASN A 31 -3.06 52.30 -5.54
CA ASN A 31 -1.81 53.03 -5.40
C ASN A 31 -0.94 52.40 -4.31
N TYR A 32 0.31 52.15 -4.65
CA TYR A 32 1.28 51.48 -3.78
C TYR A 32 2.45 52.44 -3.47
N SER A 33 2.85 52.47 -2.20
CA SER A 33 4.11 53.12 -1.79
C SER A 33 5.16 52.05 -1.66
N ILE A 34 6.17 52.08 -2.51
CA ILE A 34 7.21 51.05 -2.62
C ILE A 34 8.60 51.65 -2.60
N SER A 35 9.63 50.85 -2.39
CA SER A 35 11.02 51.28 -2.47
C SER A 35 11.35 51.85 -3.85
N SER A 36 12.16 52.93 -3.92
CA SER A 36 12.65 53.46 -5.18
C SER A 36 13.61 52.51 -5.95
N LEU A 37 14.00 51.39 -5.33
CA LEU A 37 14.78 50.32 -5.95
C LEU A 37 13.90 49.19 -6.49
N ALA A 38 12.59 49.31 -6.32
CA ALA A 38 11.64 48.27 -6.75
C ALA A 38 11.54 48.21 -8.28
N THR A 39 11.27 47.02 -8.78
CA THR A 39 11.08 46.72 -10.20
C THR A 39 9.58 46.51 -10.48
N VAL A 40 9.25 46.36 -11.78
CA VAL A 40 7.88 45.99 -12.22
C VAL A 40 7.40 44.72 -11.55
N TYR A 41 8.25 43.68 -11.44
CA TYR A 41 7.88 42.42 -10.81
C TYR A 41 7.59 42.55 -9.31
N ASN A 42 8.35 43.41 -8.59
CA ASN A 42 8.04 43.67 -7.18
C ASN A 42 6.65 44.28 -7.00
N ALA A 43 6.31 45.24 -7.86
CA ALA A 43 4.97 45.88 -7.79
C ALA A 43 3.84 44.90 -8.19
N LEU A 44 4.06 44.12 -9.24
CA LEU A 44 3.09 43.07 -9.66
C LEU A 44 2.85 42.06 -8.54
N PHE A 45 3.90 41.68 -7.85
CA PHE A 45 3.82 40.75 -6.72
C PHE A 45 2.97 41.34 -5.57
N LEU A 46 3.22 42.61 -5.23
CA LEU A 46 2.43 43.28 -4.21
C LEU A 46 0.95 43.41 -4.59
N GLY A 47 0.64 43.66 -5.88
CA GLY A 47 -0.72 43.71 -6.40
C GLY A 47 -1.37 42.35 -6.60
N GLY A 48 -0.72 41.25 -6.18
CA GLY A 48 -1.23 39.87 -6.35
C GLY A 48 -1.20 39.35 -7.79
N GLY A 49 -0.46 39.99 -8.69
CA GLY A 49 -0.36 39.66 -10.11
C GLY A 49 -1.56 40.07 -10.95
N PRO A 50 -1.67 39.65 -12.19
CA PRO A 50 -2.79 39.92 -13.08
C PRO A 50 -4.12 39.44 -12.52
N GLY A 51 -5.18 40.24 -12.67
CA GLY A 51 -6.54 39.85 -12.32
C GLY A 51 -7.06 38.67 -13.19
N LYS A 52 -8.27 38.18 -12.90
CA LYS A 52 -8.88 37.02 -13.59
C LYS A 52 -8.80 37.10 -15.11
N ASN A 53 -9.04 38.29 -15.67
CA ASN A 53 -9.00 38.53 -17.11
C ASN A 53 -7.73 39.30 -17.55
N GLY A 54 -6.77 39.51 -16.65
CA GLY A 54 -5.56 40.28 -16.91
C GLY A 54 -4.53 39.45 -17.71
N SER A 55 -3.86 40.10 -18.67
CA SER A 55 -2.78 39.47 -19.43
C SER A 55 -1.53 39.29 -18.58
N TYR A 56 -0.89 38.13 -18.68
CA TYR A 56 0.44 37.84 -18.12
C TYR A 56 1.56 38.20 -19.09
N ARG A 57 1.22 38.47 -20.35
CA ARG A 57 2.18 38.57 -21.46
C ARG A 57 2.18 39.92 -22.17
N ASN A 58 1.30 40.85 -21.75
CA ASN A 58 1.21 42.18 -22.32
C ASN A 58 0.99 43.24 -21.24
N ILE A 59 1.79 43.21 -20.16
CA ILE A 59 1.74 44.18 -19.10
C ILE A 59 2.49 45.41 -19.55
N GLU A 60 1.89 46.59 -19.38
CA GLU A 60 2.44 47.87 -19.84
C GLU A 60 2.88 48.71 -18.65
N LEU A 61 4.15 49.11 -18.69
CA LEU A 61 4.64 50.17 -17.81
C LEU A 61 4.46 51.53 -18.53
N ILE A 62 3.66 52.41 -17.94
CA ILE A 62 3.36 53.73 -18.46
C ILE A 62 4.12 54.75 -17.59
N ARG A 63 4.94 55.55 -18.22
CA ARG A 63 5.76 56.61 -17.63
C ARG A 63 5.56 57.92 -18.42
N ASN A 64 5.28 59.00 -17.77
CA ASN A 64 5.01 60.27 -18.43
C ASN A 64 3.88 60.18 -19.50
N ASN A 65 2.80 59.46 -19.20
CA ASN A 65 1.64 59.20 -20.08
C ASN A 65 1.97 58.47 -21.39
N LYS A 66 3.13 57.82 -21.50
CA LYS A 66 3.55 57.00 -22.65
C LYS A 66 3.93 55.59 -22.21
N VAL A 67 3.63 54.59 -23.05
CA VAL A 67 4.08 53.24 -22.80
C VAL A 67 5.61 53.23 -22.88
N TYR A 68 6.24 53.04 -21.73
CA TYR A 68 7.70 52.98 -21.60
C TYR A 68 8.26 51.59 -22.05
N THR A 69 7.62 50.53 -21.57
CA THR A 69 7.97 49.17 -21.94
C THR A 69 6.76 48.23 -21.79
N LYS A 70 6.84 47.06 -22.41
CA LYS A 70 5.90 45.95 -22.24
C LYS A 70 6.63 44.80 -21.59
N VAL A 71 5.95 44.12 -20.66
CA VAL A 71 6.50 43.06 -19.88
C VAL A 71 5.74 41.77 -20.14
N ASP A 72 6.47 40.70 -20.52
CA ASP A 72 5.97 39.36 -20.69
C ASP A 72 6.52 38.47 -19.56
N ILE A 73 5.69 38.16 -18.57
CA ILE A 73 6.09 37.34 -17.42
C ILE A 73 6.52 35.94 -17.85
N TYR A 74 6.04 35.41 -18.99
CA TYR A 74 6.42 34.07 -19.48
C TYR A 74 7.92 34.01 -19.83
N LYS A 75 8.52 35.08 -20.32
CA LYS A 75 9.98 35.13 -20.55
C LYS A 75 10.76 34.82 -19.27
N PHE A 76 10.31 35.40 -18.17
CA PHE A 76 10.90 35.15 -16.85
C PHE A 76 10.59 33.73 -16.36
N LEU A 77 9.32 33.30 -16.40
CA LEU A 77 8.90 32.01 -15.85
C LEU A 77 9.50 30.80 -16.61
N VAL A 78 9.73 30.95 -17.90
CA VAL A 78 10.24 29.87 -18.77
C VAL A 78 11.76 29.90 -18.86
N ASN A 79 12.37 31.09 -19.03
CA ASN A 79 13.78 31.23 -19.35
C ASN A 79 14.59 31.97 -18.27
N GLY A 80 13.95 32.47 -17.20
CA GLY A 80 14.62 33.32 -16.19
C GLY A 80 14.98 34.72 -16.71
N ASP A 81 14.46 35.10 -17.90
CA ASP A 81 14.79 36.39 -18.53
C ASP A 81 14.14 37.56 -17.79
N GLN A 82 14.95 38.44 -17.25
CA GLN A 82 14.54 39.64 -16.53
C GLN A 82 14.79 40.94 -17.31
N SER A 83 15.11 40.87 -18.59
CA SER A 83 15.44 42.04 -19.43
C SER A 83 14.32 43.11 -19.45
N GLU A 84 13.05 42.69 -19.29
CA GLU A 84 11.89 43.55 -19.25
C GLU A 84 11.52 44.01 -17.81
N ASN A 85 12.19 43.50 -16.78
CA ASN A 85 11.94 43.81 -15.37
C ASN A 85 12.66 45.11 -14.94
N VAL A 86 12.22 46.22 -15.49
CA VAL A 86 12.87 47.53 -15.27
C VAL A 86 12.52 48.16 -13.92
N GLY A 87 13.44 49.00 -13.42
CA GLY A 87 13.21 49.80 -12.21
C GLY A 87 12.10 50.82 -12.36
N LEU A 88 11.31 50.98 -11.30
CA LEU A 88 10.16 51.89 -11.25
C LEU A 88 10.59 53.31 -10.84
N LYS A 89 9.81 54.27 -11.32
CA LYS A 89 9.94 55.68 -10.92
C LYS A 89 8.63 56.19 -10.29
N ASP A 90 8.71 57.33 -9.61
CA ASP A 90 7.59 57.94 -9.00
C ASP A 90 6.50 58.32 -10.03
N ASN A 91 5.24 58.03 -9.71
CA ASN A 91 4.06 58.18 -10.58
C ASN A 91 4.02 57.25 -11.82
N ASP A 92 4.82 56.18 -11.85
CA ASP A 92 4.65 55.14 -12.86
C ASP A 92 3.30 54.43 -12.70
N VAL A 93 2.70 54.06 -13.84
CA VAL A 93 1.45 53.28 -13.87
C VAL A 93 1.73 51.96 -14.55
N ILE A 94 1.42 50.88 -13.84
CA ILE A 94 1.46 49.50 -14.38
C ILE A 94 0.06 49.11 -14.79
N ARG A 95 -0.20 49.03 -16.08
CA ARG A 95 -1.48 48.63 -16.67
C ARG A 95 -1.44 47.20 -17.13
N ILE A 96 -2.36 46.40 -16.64
CA ILE A 96 -2.56 45.00 -17.05
C ILE A 96 -3.82 44.94 -17.90
N PRO A 97 -3.72 44.93 -19.23
CA PRO A 97 -4.86 44.81 -20.12
C PRO A 97 -5.50 43.42 -20.05
N ALA A 98 -6.68 43.23 -20.62
CA ALA A 98 -7.28 41.92 -20.78
C ALA A 98 -6.44 41.06 -21.73
N TYR A 99 -6.42 39.74 -21.45
CA TYR A 99 -5.79 38.78 -22.34
C TYR A 99 -6.50 38.73 -23.71
N LYS A 100 -5.77 38.37 -24.73
CA LYS A 100 -6.33 38.22 -26.11
C LYS A 100 -6.70 36.79 -26.43
N GLN A 101 -5.85 35.86 -26.05
CA GLN A 101 -6.01 34.44 -26.36
C GLN A 101 -5.56 33.59 -25.19
N ARG A 102 -6.42 32.67 -24.76
CA ARG A 102 -6.10 31.66 -23.74
C ARG A 102 -6.52 30.30 -24.20
N VAL A 103 -5.73 29.31 -23.84
CA VAL A 103 -5.98 27.89 -24.08
C VAL A 103 -5.80 27.13 -22.79
N THR A 104 -6.47 25.98 -22.70
CA THR A 104 -6.30 25.04 -21.57
C THR A 104 -5.47 23.86 -22.02
N LEU A 105 -4.49 23.46 -21.24
CA LEU A 105 -3.71 22.25 -21.44
C LEU A 105 -3.86 21.36 -20.22
N GLU A 106 -4.36 20.15 -20.43
CA GLU A 106 -4.65 19.19 -19.36
C GLU A 106 -4.08 17.81 -19.67
N GLY A 107 -4.07 16.92 -18.66
CA GLY A 107 -3.60 15.56 -18.78
C GLY A 107 -2.11 15.40 -18.48
N GLN A 108 -1.41 14.59 -19.28
CA GLN A 108 -0.05 14.13 -18.98
C GLN A 108 1.03 15.13 -19.40
N VAL A 109 1.02 16.29 -18.80
CA VAL A 109 2.06 17.32 -18.91
C VAL A 109 2.60 17.69 -17.52
N LYS A 110 3.80 18.25 -17.43
CA LYS A 110 4.42 18.60 -16.15
C LYS A 110 3.69 19.72 -15.42
N ARG A 111 3.10 20.67 -16.16
CA ARG A 111 2.33 21.80 -15.62
C ARG A 111 1.02 21.97 -16.38
N PRO A 112 -0.02 21.24 -16.03
CA PRO A 112 -1.35 21.47 -16.60
C PRO A 112 -1.90 22.81 -16.14
N GLY A 113 -2.69 23.47 -16.97
CA GLY A 113 -3.29 24.75 -16.63
C GLY A 113 -3.81 25.54 -17.82
N ILE A 114 -4.14 26.81 -17.54
CA ILE A 114 -4.58 27.78 -18.55
C ILE A 114 -3.36 28.63 -18.94
N PHE A 115 -3.11 28.71 -20.24
CA PHE A 115 -1.97 29.45 -20.79
C PHE A 115 -2.45 30.56 -21.72
N GLU A 116 -1.77 31.71 -21.64
CA GLU A 116 -1.97 32.81 -22.57
C GLU A 116 -1.04 32.65 -23.78
N MET A 117 -1.62 32.67 -24.97
CA MET A 117 -0.88 32.53 -26.23
C MET A 117 -0.81 33.87 -26.96
N LYS A 118 0.29 34.10 -27.69
CA LYS A 118 0.45 35.21 -28.62
C LYS A 118 0.21 34.75 -30.06
N ALA A 119 -0.13 35.69 -30.91
CA ALA A 119 -0.31 35.40 -32.33
C ALA A 119 0.97 34.80 -32.93
N GLY A 120 0.83 33.70 -33.64
CA GLY A 120 1.95 32.98 -34.25
C GLY A 120 2.57 31.86 -33.46
N GLU A 121 2.32 31.82 -32.16
CA GLU A 121 2.79 30.72 -31.29
C GLU A 121 2.06 29.42 -31.62
N THR A 122 2.74 28.32 -31.42
CA THR A 122 2.33 26.97 -31.81
C THR A 122 2.01 26.11 -30.57
N PHE A 123 1.51 24.91 -30.81
CA PHE A 123 1.35 23.92 -29.72
C PHE A 123 2.68 23.54 -29.08
N ALA A 124 3.78 23.54 -29.84
CA ALA A 124 5.12 23.30 -29.27
C ALA A 124 5.53 24.39 -28.28
N ASP A 125 5.17 25.66 -28.54
CA ASP A 125 5.40 26.75 -27.58
C ASP A 125 4.55 26.57 -26.34
N LEU A 126 3.27 26.21 -26.50
CA LEU A 126 2.38 25.88 -25.37
C LEU A 126 2.96 24.77 -24.51
N LEU A 127 3.47 23.72 -25.14
CA LEU A 127 4.11 22.61 -24.42
C LEU A 127 5.37 23.06 -23.66
N THR A 128 6.13 23.99 -24.24
CA THR A 128 7.29 24.60 -23.57
C THR A 128 6.87 25.38 -22.31
N PHE A 129 5.78 26.15 -22.37
CA PHE A 129 5.21 26.86 -21.21
C PHE A 129 4.75 25.91 -20.10
N ALA A 130 4.25 24.72 -20.48
CA ALA A 130 3.86 23.66 -19.58
C ALA A 130 5.05 22.79 -19.08
N SER A 131 6.30 23.15 -19.43
CA SER A 131 7.53 22.40 -19.09
C SER A 131 7.59 21.00 -19.72
N GLY A 132 6.84 20.75 -20.80
CA GLY A 132 6.85 19.50 -21.54
C GLY A 132 5.89 18.44 -21.04
N PHE A 133 5.95 17.28 -21.67
CA PHE A 133 5.23 16.08 -21.29
C PHE A 133 5.80 15.49 -19.99
N ASN A 134 4.97 14.79 -19.25
CA ASN A 134 5.45 13.93 -18.17
C ASN A 134 5.79 12.53 -18.71
N GLU A 135 6.29 11.66 -17.83
CA GLU A 135 6.81 10.32 -18.17
C GLU A 135 5.74 9.35 -18.67
N PHE A 136 4.47 9.62 -18.38
CA PHE A 136 3.33 8.77 -18.77
C PHE A 136 2.57 9.29 -19.98
N ALA A 137 3.04 10.36 -20.60
CA ALA A 137 2.34 11.00 -21.71
C ALA A 137 2.38 10.17 -23.00
N TYR A 138 1.24 10.02 -23.65
CA TYR A 138 1.17 9.58 -25.03
C TYR A 138 1.57 10.74 -25.94
N THR A 139 2.78 10.68 -26.49
CA THR A 139 3.39 11.80 -27.22
C THR A 139 3.17 11.79 -28.74
N ALA A 140 2.58 10.71 -29.27
CA ALA A 140 2.36 10.58 -30.72
C ALA A 140 1.24 11.48 -31.26
N SER A 141 0.25 11.80 -30.42
CA SER A 141 -0.82 12.75 -30.76
C SER A 141 -1.43 13.36 -29.50
N VAL A 142 -2.03 14.54 -29.68
CA VAL A 142 -2.75 15.28 -28.64
C VAL A 142 -4.15 15.60 -29.15
N ASN A 143 -5.16 15.33 -28.34
CA ASN A 143 -6.53 15.65 -28.64
C ASN A 143 -6.79 17.14 -28.30
N VAL A 144 -7.44 17.85 -29.20
CA VAL A 144 -7.89 19.22 -28.98
C VAL A 144 -9.40 19.35 -29.20
N MET A 145 -10.05 19.95 -28.23
CA MET A 145 -11.45 20.35 -28.33
C MET A 145 -11.52 21.85 -28.61
N GLN A 146 -12.01 22.20 -29.78
CA GLN A 146 -12.15 23.58 -30.24
C GLN A 146 -13.59 24.05 -30.08
N LYS A 147 -13.78 25.31 -29.74
CA LYS A 147 -15.08 25.97 -29.77
C LYS A 147 -15.35 26.59 -31.13
N THR A 148 -16.44 26.20 -31.74
CA THR A 148 -16.97 26.88 -32.92
C THR A 148 -18.07 27.88 -32.50
N ALA A 149 -18.68 28.56 -33.44
CA ALA A 149 -19.78 29.47 -33.14
C ALA A 149 -21.04 28.77 -32.58
N LYS A 150 -21.22 27.48 -32.84
CA LYS A 150 -22.44 26.73 -32.50
C LYS A 150 -22.19 25.48 -31.60
N GLU A 151 -21.04 24.88 -31.74
CA GLU A 151 -20.76 23.56 -31.17
C GLU A 151 -19.27 23.37 -30.86
N PHE A 152 -18.89 22.20 -30.36
CA PHE A 152 -17.50 21.80 -30.16
C PHE A 152 -17.03 20.93 -31.33
N LYS A 153 -15.81 21.15 -31.80
CA LYS A 153 -15.10 20.31 -32.74
C LYS A 153 -13.95 19.60 -32.05
N VAL A 154 -13.81 18.30 -32.26
CA VAL A 154 -12.67 17.51 -31.79
C VAL A 154 -11.71 17.25 -32.92
N GLN A 155 -10.42 17.37 -32.67
CA GLN A 155 -9.35 17.10 -33.63
C GLN A 155 -8.15 16.49 -32.93
N ASP A 156 -7.44 15.58 -33.59
CA ASP A 156 -6.18 15.03 -33.11
C ASP A 156 -5.02 15.70 -33.86
N ILE A 157 -4.07 16.22 -33.10
CA ILE A 157 -2.85 16.83 -33.61
C ILE A 157 -1.74 15.78 -33.45
N LYS A 158 -1.13 15.41 -34.58
CA LYS A 158 -0.01 14.46 -34.60
C LYS A 158 1.28 15.15 -34.16
N ALA A 159 2.22 14.38 -33.58
CA ALA A 159 3.51 14.90 -33.14
C ALA A 159 4.27 15.70 -34.21
N ALA A 160 4.16 15.30 -35.46
CA ALA A 160 4.77 16.01 -36.59
C ALA A 160 4.25 17.45 -36.74
N ASP A 161 3.00 17.71 -36.34
CA ASP A 161 2.30 18.98 -36.52
C ASP A 161 2.44 19.92 -35.33
N PHE A 162 3.04 19.48 -34.20
CA PHE A 162 3.14 20.29 -32.98
C PHE A 162 3.81 21.64 -33.18
N LYS A 163 4.79 21.72 -34.10
CA LYS A 163 5.55 22.95 -34.41
C LYS A 163 4.80 23.88 -35.39
N THR A 164 3.74 23.42 -36.02
CA THR A 164 3.00 24.17 -37.02
C THR A 164 1.59 24.51 -36.62
N TYR A 165 1.01 23.71 -35.71
CA TYR A 165 -0.36 23.90 -35.25
C TYR A 165 -0.46 25.15 -34.37
N LYS A 166 -1.34 26.08 -34.79
CA LYS A 166 -1.61 27.34 -34.08
C LYS A 166 -2.87 27.21 -33.22
N PRO A 167 -2.76 27.22 -31.90
CA PRO A 167 -3.89 27.20 -31.01
C PRO A 167 -4.84 28.36 -31.23
N LEU A 168 -6.14 28.15 -31.03
CA LEU A 168 -7.16 29.20 -31.04
C LEU A 168 -7.63 29.51 -29.61
N SER A 169 -8.17 30.72 -29.43
CA SER A 169 -8.66 31.09 -28.09
C SER A 169 -9.81 30.19 -27.63
N GLY A 170 -9.67 29.61 -26.46
CA GLY A 170 -10.65 28.71 -25.88
C GLY A 170 -10.44 27.23 -26.21
N ASP A 171 -9.41 26.88 -26.98
CA ASP A 171 -9.04 25.49 -27.21
C ASP A 171 -8.68 24.78 -25.91
N VAL A 172 -9.10 23.52 -25.80
CA VAL A 172 -8.75 22.63 -24.70
C VAL A 172 -7.94 21.46 -25.26
N PHE A 173 -6.66 21.42 -24.92
CA PHE A 173 -5.74 20.35 -25.29
C PHE A 173 -5.69 19.30 -24.19
N ARG A 174 -5.88 18.04 -24.55
CA ARG A 174 -5.79 16.91 -23.65
C ARG A 174 -4.70 15.95 -24.07
N VAL A 175 -3.68 15.83 -23.23
CA VAL A 175 -2.61 14.84 -23.38
C VAL A 175 -3.02 13.56 -22.65
N THR A 176 -3.23 12.49 -23.40
CA THR A 176 -3.62 11.19 -22.83
C THR A 176 -2.43 10.44 -22.27
N LYS A 177 -2.71 9.43 -21.46
CA LYS A 177 -1.70 8.52 -20.92
C LYS A 177 -1.36 7.44 -21.95
N ILE A 178 -0.11 6.95 -21.93
CA ILE A 178 0.28 5.73 -22.64
C ILE A 178 -0.61 4.56 -22.22
N LEU A 179 -0.83 3.63 -23.12
CA LEU A 179 -1.64 2.44 -22.84
C LEU A 179 -0.99 1.60 -21.73
N ASN A 180 -1.82 1.09 -20.82
CA ASN A 180 -1.35 0.16 -19.79
C ASN A 180 -1.21 -1.26 -20.36
N ARG A 181 -0.38 -1.41 -21.38
CA ARG A 181 -0.03 -2.71 -21.98
C ARG A 181 1.44 -2.72 -22.34
N PHE A 182 2.03 -3.90 -22.32
CA PHE A 182 3.43 -4.06 -22.67
C PHE A 182 3.58 -4.32 -24.17
N GLU A 183 4.63 -3.80 -24.75
CA GLU A 183 4.94 -4.01 -26.16
C GLU A 183 5.50 -5.41 -26.42
N ASN A 184 6.29 -5.94 -25.49
CA ASN A 184 7.04 -7.19 -25.66
C ASN A 184 7.14 -7.97 -24.33
N ARG A 185 6.01 -8.30 -23.73
CA ARG A 185 5.96 -8.99 -22.44
C ARG A 185 5.76 -10.49 -22.61
N ILE A 186 6.45 -11.24 -21.71
CA ILE A 186 6.17 -12.64 -21.40
C ILE A 186 6.30 -12.84 -19.90
N LYS A 187 5.55 -13.77 -19.32
CA LYS A 187 5.55 -14.00 -17.87
C LYS A 187 5.90 -15.46 -17.57
N ILE A 188 6.66 -15.64 -16.47
CA ILE A 188 6.90 -16.98 -15.89
C ILE A 188 6.63 -16.95 -14.40
N ASP A 189 5.88 -17.93 -13.90
CA ASP A 189 5.50 -18.12 -12.51
C ASP A 189 5.84 -19.53 -12.03
N GLY A 190 5.80 -19.72 -10.69
CA GLY A 190 5.94 -21.03 -10.04
C GLY A 190 7.37 -21.37 -9.64
N ALA A 191 7.76 -22.66 -9.83
CA ALA A 191 9.01 -23.21 -9.32
C ALA A 191 10.23 -22.88 -10.18
N VAL A 192 10.49 -21.59 -10.37
CA VAL A 192 11.72 -21.02 -10.96
C VAL A 192 12.39 -20.11 -9.94
N PHE A 193 13.70 -19.87 -10.07
CA PHE A 193 14.41 -19.02 -9.12
C PHE A 193 13.93 -17.57 -9.12
N ARG A 194 13.56 -17.04 -10.30
CA ARG A 194 13.05 -15.66 -10.43
C ARG A 194 11.75 -15.61 -11.24
N PRO A 195 10.62 -15.90 -10.61
CA PRO A 195 9.32 -15.73 -11.24
C PRO A 195 9.04 -14.23 -11.44
N ASP A 196 8.88 -13.80 -12.69
CA ASP A 196 8.61 -12.39 -13.04
C ASP A 196 8.17 -12.25 -14.50
N THR A 197 8.07 -11.02 -14.93
CA THR A 197 7.80 -10.60 -16.30
C THR A 197 9.12 -10.30 -17.02
N TYR A 198 9.29 -10.91 -18.17
CA TYR A 198 10.49 -10.79 -18.98
C TYR A 198 10.22 -10.17 -20.36
N SER A 199 11.27 -9.68 -21.00
CA SER A 199 11.20 -9.22 -22.39
C SER A 199 11.10 -10.41 -23.33
N PHE A 200 10.06 -10.39 -24.17
CA PHE A 200 9.85 -11.34 -25.26
C PHE A 200 10.63 -10.89 -26.52
N TYR A 201 11.13 -11.86 -27.27
CA TYR A 201 11.66 -11.68 -28.63
C TYR A 201 11.15 -12.79 -29.56
N GLU A 202 11.07 -12.51 -30.86
CA GLU A 202 10.58 -13.47 -31.84
C GLU A 202 11.48 -14.72 -31.90
N GLY A 203 10.86 -15.90 -31.86
CA GLY A 203 11.58 -17.17 -31.82
C GLY A 203 12.02 -17.64 -30.44
N MET A 204 11.71 -16.88 -29.37
CA MET A 204 12.00 -17.25 -27.97
C MET A 204 11.32 -18.57 -27.61
N ARG A 205 12.02 -19.45 -26.93
CA ARG A 205 11.55 -20.77 -26.48
C ARG A 205 11.38 -20.83 -24.95
N VAL A 206 10.75 -21.90 -24.48
CA VAL A 206 10.56 -22.13 -23.03
C VAL A 206 11.92 -22.23 -22.33
N SER A 207 12.89 -22.93 -22.89
CA SER A 207 14.25 -23.05 -22.36
C SER A 207 14.93 -21.68 -22.19
N ASP A 208 14.76 -20.78 -23.16
CA ASP A 208 15.30 -19.41 -23.09
C ASP A 208 14.67 -18.61 -21.93
N LEU A 209 13.37 -18.76 -21.73
CA LEU A 209 12.65 -18.07 -20.65
C LEU A 209 13.06 -18.61 -19.28
N ILE A 210 13.21 -19.92 -19.14
CA ILE A 210 13.70 -20.56 -17.92
C ILE A 210 15.12 -20.10 -17.62
N ALA A 211 16.01 -20.04 -18.61
CA ALA A 211 17.36 -19.51 -18.44
C ALA A 211 17.35 -18.04 -17.98
N LYS A 212 16.44 -17.19 -18.50
CA LYS A 212 16.26 -15.82 -18.02
C LYS A 212 15.75 -15.74 -16.58
N ALA A 213 15.00 -16.76 -16.12
CA ALA A 213 14.52 -16.90 -14.75
C ALA A 213 15.54 -17.55 -13.81
N ASP A 214 16.81 -17.65 -14.20
CA ASP A 214 17.93 -18.28 -13.49
C ASP A 214 17.75 -19.80 -13.27
N GLY A 215 16.83 -20.46 -14.02
CA GLY A 215 16.61 -21.89 -13.96
C GLY A 215 15.43 -22.32 -13.09
N LEU A 216 15.27 -23.66 -13.00
CA LEU A 216 14.26 -24.30 -12.19
C LEU A 216 14.74 -24.46 -10.74
N LYS A 217 13.82 -24.36 -9.78
CA LYS A 217 14.07 -24.75 -8.38
C LYS A 217 14.16 -26.25 -8.24
N GLU A 218 14.70 -26.72 -7.11
CA GLU A 218 14.87 -28.14 -6.78
C GLU A 218 13.52 -28.88 -6.67
N ASP A 219 12.48 -28.17 -6.28
CA ASP A 219 11.12 -28.68 -6.15
C ASP A 219 10.30 -28.56 -7.44
N ALA A 220 10.91 -28.14 -8.55
CA ALA A 220 10.19 -28.00 -9.82
C ALA A 220 9.73 -29.35 -10.38
N TYR A 221 8.45 -29.42 -10.76
CA TYR A 221 7.90 -30.59 -11.43
C TYR A 221 8.28 -30.59 -12.93
N SER A 222 9.39 -31.26 -13.27
CA SER A 222 9.99 -31.25 -14.62
C SER A 222 9.13 -31.90 -15.71
N LYS A 223 8.23 -32.82 -15.34
CA LYS A 223 7.41 -33.54 -16.33
C LYS A 223 6.36 -32.69 -17.02
N ARG A 224 5.97 -31.55 -16.44
CA ARG A 224 4.91 -30.71 -17.02
C ARG A 224 4.95 -29.29 -16.55
N ALA A 225 5.04 -28.35 -17.51
CA ALA A 225 4.69 -26.95 -17.32
C ALA A 225 3.48 -26.61 -18.18
N ARG A 226 2.86 -25.49 -17.85
CA ARG A 226 1.68 -24.97 -18.53
C ARG A 226 1.96 -23.61 -19.12
N ILE A 227 1.61 -23.40 -20.39
CA ILE A 227 1.57 -22.08 -21.01
C ILE A 227 0.11 -21.71 -21.22
N ILE A 228 -0.31 -20.56 -20.70
CA ILE A 228 -1.58 -19.93 -21.06
C ILE A 228 -1.29 -18.96 -22.18
N ARG A 229 -1.88 -19.19 -23.33
CA ARG A 229 -1.69 -18.42 -24.55
C ARG A 229 -2.98 -17.75 -25.00
N LEU A 230 -2.90 -16.49 -25.37
CA LEU A 230 -4.02 -15.77 -25.96
C LEU A 230 -4.05 -16.00 -27.48
N LYS A 231 -5.18 -16.50 -27.98
CA LYS A 231 -5.41 -16.65 -29.42
C LYS A 231 -5.86 -15.32 -30.07
N PRO A 232 -5.81 -15.23 -31.42
CA PRO A 232 -6.24 -14.02 -32.13
C PRO A 232 -7.71 -13.64 -31.90
N ASP A 233 -8.57 -14.62 -31.59
CA ASP A 233 -9.99 -14.43 -31.25
C ASP A 233 -10.21 -14.01 -29.80
N LEU A 234 -9.14 -13.70 -29.04
CA LEU A 234 -9.11 -13.34 -27.62
C LEU A 234 -9.53 -14.45 -26.67
N THR A 235 -9.72 -15.68 -27.13
CA THR A 235 -9.87 -16.84 -26.26
C THR A 235 -8.50 -17.34 -25.82
N THR A 236 -8.45 -18.06 -24.70
CA THR A 236 -7.22 -18.63 -24.17
C THR A 236 -7.11 -20.11 -24.52
N GLU A 237 -5.89 -20.58 -24.78
CA GLU A 237 -5.57 -21.99 -24.90
C GLU A 237 -4.48 -22.39 -23.90
N ILE A 238 -4.45 -23.66 -23.53
CA ILE A 238 -3.40 -24.23 -22.70
C ILE A 238 -2.48 -25.07 -23.61
N VAL A 239 -1.18 -24.75 -23.54
CA VAL A 239 -0.14 -25.56 -24.16
C VAL A 239 0.68 -26.19 -23.03
N ASN A 240 0.78 -27.54 -23.04
CA ASN A 240 1.58 -28.27 -22.08
C ASN A 240 2.99 -28.49 -22.62
N VAL A 241 3.98 -28.42 -21.74
CA VAL A 241 5.40 -28.57 -22.08
C VAL A 241 6.02 -29.59 -21.14
N ASP A 242 6.75 -30.54 -21.67
CA ASP A 242 7.65 -31.39 -20.91
C ASP A 242 8.98 -30.64 -20.76
N LEU A 243 9.25 -30.15 -19.53
CA LEU A 243 10.43 -29.31 -19.26
C LEU A 243 11.72 -30.12 -19.28
N GLU A 244 11.67 -31.40 -18.88
CA GLU A 244 12.83 -32.29 -18.88
C GLU A 244 13.33 -32.43 -20.31
N MET A 245 12.47 -32.86 -21.23
CA MET A 245 12.81 -32.99 -22.65
C MET A 245 13.21 -31.65 -23.30
N ALA A 246 12.51 -30.55 -22.94
CA ALA A 246 12.81 -29.25 -23.49
C ALA A 246 14.21 -28.75 -23.09
N LEU A 247 14.61 -28.95 -21.83
CA LEU A 247 15.92 -28.53 -21.31
C LEU A 247 17.06 -29.47 -21.74
N GLU A 248 16.77 -30.73 -22.06
CA GLU A 248 17.71 -31.65 -22.67
C GLU A 248 18.01 -31.37 -24.17
N GLY A 249 17.32 -30.34 -24.73
CA GLY A 249 17.54 -29.88 -26.10
C GLY A 249 16.64 -30.51 -27.17
N ASN A 250 15.58 -31.23 -26.76
CA ASN A 250 14.57 -31.69 -27.68
C ASN A 250 13.75 -30.52 -28.23
N ARG A 251 13.96 -30.16 -29.49
CA ARG A 251 13.32 -28.99 -30.15
C ARG A 251 11.80 -29.09 -30.27
N ASP A 252 11.25 -30.31 -30.33
CA ASP A 252 9.80 -30.49 -30.45
C ASP A 252 9.10 -30.32 -29.10
N ALA A 253 9.77 -30.68 -28.02
CA ALA A 253 9.29 -30.44 -26.66
C ALA A 253 9.51 -28.97 -26.21
N ASP A 254 10.56 -28.30 -26.72
CA ASP A 254 10.88 -26.93 -26.39
C ASP A 254 10.04 -25.95 -27.20
N VAL A 255 8.85 -25.67 -26.71
CA VAL A 255 7.79 -24.88 -27.38
C VAL A 255 8.24 -23.46 -27.64
N VAL A 256 8.00 -22.98 -28.87
CA VAL A 256 8.16 -21.55 -29.21
C VAL A 256 7.09 -20.73 -28.53
N LEU A 257 7.52 -19.75 -27.78
CA LEU A 257 6.68 -18.83 -27.03
C LEU A 257 6.11 -17.73 -27.92
N LYS A 258 4.99 -17.16 -27.49
CA LYS A 258 4.38 -16.00 -28.10
C LYS A 258 4.29 -14.84 -27.09
N LYS A 259 4.20 -13.63 -27.63
CA LYS A 259 3.96 -12.45 -26.83
C LYS A 259 2.72 -12.63 -25.93
N GLU A 260 2.82 -12.18 -24.68
CA GLU A 260 1.79 -12.30 -23.63
C GLU A 260 1.55 -13.74 -23.12
N ASP A 261 2.33 -14.73 -23.52
CA ASP A 261 2.27 -16.05 -22.93
C ASP A 261 2.57 -15.97 -21.42
N VAL A 262 1.85 -16.75 -20.64
CA VAL A 262 2.12 -16.96 -19.21
C VAL A 262 2.52 -18.39 -19.00
N VAL A 263 3.78 -18.59 -18.63
CA VAL A 263 4.36 -19.93 -18.35
C VAL A 263 4.25 -20.18 -16.86
N THR A 264 3.70 -21.33 -16.45
CA THR A 264 3.64 -21.75 -15.06
C THR A 264 4.41 -23.07 -14.91
N VAL A 265 5.45 -23.05 -14.08
CA VAL A 265 6.20 -24.23 -13.67
C VAL A 265 5.64 -24.68 -12.32
N TYR A 266 5.11 -25.92 -12.25
CA TYR A 266 4.57 -26.46 -11.01
C TYR A 266 5.70 -26.89 -10.06
N SER A 267 5.43 -26.83 -8.76
CA SER A 267 6.24 -27.49 -7.75
C SER A 267 5.73 -28.91 -7.53
N VAL A 268 6.61 -29.85 -7.20
CA VAL A 268 6.19 -31.19 -6.73
C VAL A 268 5.37 -31.09 -5.45
N LEU A 269 5.60 -30.03 -4.67
CA LEU A 269 4.85 -29.75 -3.44
C LEU A 269 3.40 -29.32 -3.70
N ASP A 270 3.09 -28.80 -4.90
CA ASP A 270 1.71 -28.46 -5.29
C ASP A 270 0.79 -29.69 -5.39
N PHE A 271 1.40 -30.89 -5.50
CA PHE A 271 0.69 -32.18 -5.61
C PHE A 271 0.72 -32.97 -4.31
N VAL A 272 1.40 -32.47 -3.27
CA VAL A 272 1.43 -33.10 -1.95
C VAL A 272 0.21 -32.63 -1.16
N GLU A 273 -0.57 -33.60 -0.71
CA GLU A 273 -1.70 -33.30 0.17
C GLU A 273 -1.17 -32.85 1.55
N GLU A 274 -1.62 -31.69 2.01
CA GLU A 274 -1.32 -31.19 3.35
C GLU A 274 -2.20 -31.92 4.37
N PHE A 275 -1.61 -32.84 5.09
CA PHE A 275 -2.28 -33.54 6.17
C PHE A 275 -2.22 -32.74 7.48
N LYS A 276 -3.33 -32.74 8.21
CA LYS A 276 -3.46 -32.02 9.49
C LYS A 276 -4.01 -32.93 10.57
N ILE A 277 -3.68 -32.58 11.82
CA ILE A 277 -4.18 -33.22 13.03
C ILE A 277 -4.83 -32.16 13.90
N THR A 278 -5.95 -32.51 14.53
CA THR A 278 -6.62 -31.62 15.48
C THR A 278 -6.41 -32.09 16.90
N ILE A 279 -6.07 -31.14 17.80
CA ILE A 279 -6.00 -31.39 19.24
C ILE A 279 -6.90 -30.43 19.99
N ASP A 280 -7.72 -30.93 20.90
CA ASP A 280 -8.69 -30.15 21.67
C ASP A 280 -8.77 -30.60 23.14
N GLY A 281 -9.47 -29.83 23.95
CA GLY A 281 -9.67 -30.07 25.38
C GLY A 281 -8.63 -29.40 26.27
N GLU A 282 -8.19 -30.09 27.33
CA GLU A 282 -7.34 -29.53 28.41
C GLU A 282 -5.86 -29.49 27.98
N ILE A 283 -5.56 -28.79 26.93
CA ILE A 283 -4.23 -28.46 26.39
C ILE A 283 -4.03 -26.95 26.35
N LYS A 284 -2.80 -26.47 26.43
CA LYS A 284 -2.55 -25.01 26.47
C LYS A 284 -2.92 -24.30 25.17
N ASN A 285 -2.59 -24.91 24.02
CA ASN A 285 -2.87 -24.35 22.73
C ASN A 285 -3.68 -25.37 21.89
N PRO A 286 -4.99 -25.45 22.07
CA PRO A 286 -5.86 -26.27 21.23
C PRO A 286 -5.89 -25.74 19.80
N GLY A 287 -6.04 -26.61 18.80
CA GLY A 287 -6.11 -26.21 17.41
C GLY A 287 -5.71 -27.31 16.44
N THR A 288 -5.49 -26.91 15.18
CA THR A 288 -5.08 -27.80 14.11
C THR A 288 -3.59 -27.60 13.83
N TYR A 289 -2.86 -28.71 13.73
CA TYR A 289 -1.42 -28.80 13.51
C TYR A 289 -1.10 -29.56 12.26
N ASP A 290 0.00 -29.22 11.61
CA ASP A 290 0.48 -29.94 10.43
C ASP A 290 0.96 -31.33 10.81
N TYR A 291 0.60 -32.32 9.99
CA TYR A 291 1.09 -33.70 10.17
C TYR A 291 2.42 -33.88 9.43
N TYR A 292 3.33 -34.56 10.06
CA TYR A 292 4.60 -35.00 9.49
C TYR A 292 4.76 -36.49 9.71
N GLU A 293 5.43 -37.17 8.78
CA GLU A 293 5.75 -38.61 8.96
C GLU A 293 6.43 -38.87 10.31
N ASN A 294 6.04 -39.93 10.96
CA ASN A 294 6.53 -40.37 12.28
C ASN A 294 6.17 -39.38 13.44
N LEU A 295 5.23 -38.46 13.24
CA LEU A 295 4.73 -37.58 14.31
C LEU A 295 4.07 -38.43 15.40
N THR A 296 4.56 -38.32 16.65
CA THR A 296 3.99 -39.04 17.79
C THR A 296 3.00 -38.17 18.56
N LEU A 297 2.15 -38.80 19.38
CA LEU A 297 1.28 -38.09 20.31
C LEU A 297 2.09 -37.18 21.25
N ASN A 298 3.26 -37.61 21.70
CA ASN A 298 4.12 -36.82 22.56
C ASN A 298 4.62 -35.55 21.86
N ASP A 299 4.97 -35.64 20.57
CA ASP A 299 5.43 -34.47 19.79
C ASP A 299 4.30 -33.45 19.64
N LEU A 300 3.08 -33.93 19.34
CA LEU A 300 1.90 -33.07 19.23
C LEU A 300 1.59 -32.37 20.57
N LEU A 301 1.68 -33.10 21.71
CA LEU A 301 1.47 -32.52 23.02
C LEU A 301 2.52 -31.44 23.34
N VAL A 302 3.78 -31.63 22.95
CA VAL A 302 4.84 -30.62 23.11
C VAL A 302 4.57 -29.40 22.24
N GLN A 303 4.22 -29.60 20.96
CA GLN A 303 3.88 -28.51 20.04
C GLN A 303 2.68 -27.68 20.55
N ALA A 304 1.68 -28.36 21.11
CA ALA A 304 0.49 -27.72 21.71
C ALA A 304 0.77 -27.08 23.10
N GLY A 305 2.03 -27.02 23.54
CA GLY A 305 2.46 -26.33 24.76
C GLY A 305 2.25 -27.13 26.05
N GLY A 306 1.84 -28.39 25.96
CA GLY A 306 1.62 -29.30 27.08
C GLY A 306 0.24 -29.15 27.74
N LEU A 307 -0.06 -30.08 28.63
CA LEU A 307 -1.34 -30.19 29.33
C LEU A 307 -1.61 -29.00 30.28
N THR A 308 -2.88 -28.67 30.47
CA THR A 308 -3.32 -27.75 31.54
C THR A 308 -3.29 -28.45 32.90
N GLY A 309 -3.34 -27.69 34.00
CA GLY A 309 -3.39 -28.26 35.34
C GLY A 309 -4.66 -29.06 35.64
N SER A 310 -5.73 -28.86 34.85
CA SER A 310 -7.04 -29.55 34.92
C SER A 310 -7.14 -30.77 34.03
N ALA A 311 -6.11 -31.06 33.24
CA ALA A 311 -6.12 -32.16 32.29
C ALA A 311 -6.18 -33.54 32.97
N SER A 312 -7.05 -34.40 32.44
CA SER A 312 -7.05 -35.81 32.79
C SER A 312 -5.80 -36.50 32.25
N LYS A 313 -5.36 -37.56 32.90
CA LYS A 313 -4.29 -38.41 32.36
C LYS A 313 -4.70 -39.26 31.17
N ARG A 314 -5.95 -39.25 30.76
CA ARG A 314 -6.48 -40.03 29.65
C ARG A 314 -6.66 -39.12 28.44
N VAL A 315 -6.03 -39.50 27.33
CA VAL A 315 -6.17 -38.89 26.00
C VAL A 315 -6.96 -39.85 25.12
N GLU A 316 -7.96 -39.34 24.46
CA GLU A 316 -8.75 -40.06 23.47
C GLU A 316 -8.34 -39.59 22.08
N ILE A 317 -8.05 -40.52 21.18
CA ILE A 317 -7.68 -40.25 19.80
C ILE A 317 -8.74 -40.90 18.92
N ALA A 318 -9.36 -40.12 18.05
CA ALA A 318 -10.28 -40.61 17.04
C ALA A 318 -9.57 -40.59 15.69
N ARG A 319 -9.44 -41.76 15.09
CA ARG A 319 -8.82 -41.99 13.78
C ARG A 319 -9.88 -42.28 12.75
N MET A 320 -9.79 -41.65 11.59
CA MET A 320 -10.70 -41.87 10.49
C MET A 320 -10.54 -43.26 9.90
N ILE A 321 -11.64 -43.98 9.70
CA ILE A 321 -11.64 -45.25 8.98
C ILE A 321 -11.66 -44.94 7.48
N GLN A 322 -10.63 -45.39 6.76
CA GLN A 322 -10.57 -45.30 5.32
C GLN A 322 -11.01 -46.64 4.73
N SER A 323 -12.00 -46.63 3.85
CA SER A 323 -12.45 -47.83 3.13
C SER A 323 -12.82 -47.45 1.70
N GLU A 324 -12.39 -48.26 0.75
CA GLU A 324 -12.80 -48.15 -0.66
C GLU A 324 -14.22 -48.67 -0.90
N THR A 325 -14.79 -49.41 0.04
CA THR A 325 -16.13 -49.99 -0.06
C THR A 325 -17.03 -49.42 1.04
N ILE A 326 -18.26 -49.05 0.66
CA ILE A 326 -19.29 -48.68 1.63
C ILE A 326 -19.83 -49.96 2.25
N ASP A 327 -19.61 -50.11 3.56
CA ASP A 327 -20.22 -51.19 4.35
C ASP A 327 -21.31 -50.64 5.22
N ASP A 328 -22.56 -50.71 4.74
CA ASP A 328 -23.76 -50.26 5.47
C ASP A 328 -24.00 -51.05 6.77
N ALA A 329 -23.34 -52.20 6.91
CA ALA A 329 -23.44 -53.04 8.11
C ALA A 329 -22.47 -52.59 9.23
N ASN A 330 -21.46 -51.78 8.91
CA ASN A 330 -20.53 -51.24 9.88
C ASN A 330 -20.73 -49.73 10.11
N PRO A 331 -21.49 -49.30 11.11
CA PRO A 331 -21.82 -47.91 11.37
C PRO A 331 -20.63 -47.11 11.98
N ASN A 332 -19.48 -47.73 12.21
CA ASN A 332 -18.32 -47.06 12.80
C ASN A 332 -17.70 -46.07 11.82
N LYS A 333 -17.66 -44.80 12.24
CA LYS A 333 -17.08 -43.71 11.45
C LYS A 333 -15.63 -43.39 11.85
N ALA A 334 -15.21 -43.86 13.02
CA ALA A 334 -13.86 -43.65 13.54
C ALA A 334 -13.43 -44.82 14.45
N GLU A 335 -12.16 -45.07 14.49
CA GLU A 335 -11.51 -45.92 15.49
C GLU A 335 -11.04 -45.10 16.65
N LEU A 336 -11.34 -45.55 17.89
CA LEU A 336 -11.04 -44.81 19.12
C LEU A 336 -9.91 -45.46 19.90
N PHE A 337 -8.86 -44.70 20.16
CA PHE A 337 -7.73 -45.10 21.00
C PHE A 337 -7.78 -44.31 22.31
N ASN A 338 -7.51 -45.00 23.43
CA ASN A 338 -7.38 -44.36 24.74
C ASN A 338 -5.95 -44.56 25.24
N ILE A 339 -5.20 -43.49 25.38
CA ILE A 339 -3.80 -43.48 25.80
C ILE A 339 -3.71 -42.86 27.21
N GLU A 340 -3.04 -43.54 28.15
CA GLU A 340 -2.77 -42.96 29.44
C GLU A 340 -1.42 -42.21 29.45
N ILE A 341 -1.47 -40.95 29.89
CA ILE A 341 -0.31 -40.07 29.98
C ILE A 341 0.01 -39.88 31.47
N SER A 342 1.22 -40.19 31.89
CA SER A 342 1.68 -39.92 33.25
C SER A 342 2.87 -38.96 33.19
N ALA A 343 2.94 -38.03 34.15
CA ALA A 343 4.07 -37.10 34.27
C ALA A 343 5.44 -37.81 34.46
N ALA A 344 5.43 -39.04 34.94
CA ALA A 344 6.63 -39.83 35.20
C ALA A 344 7.01 -40.76 34.07
N ASN A 345 6.07 -41.15 33.19
CA ASN A 345 6.33 -42.07 32.10
C ASN A 345 5.35 -41.83 30.92
N ASN A 346 5.83 -41.18 29.90
CA ASN A 346 5.07 -40.90 28.65
C ASN A 346 5.39 -41.93 27.57
N GLU A 347 5.83 -43.15 27.89
CA GLU A 347 6.23 -44.17 26.95
C GLU A 347 5.13 -44.50 25.91
N GLN A 348 3.88 -44.60 26.35
CA GLN A 348 2.76 -44.84 25.46
C GLN A 348 2.56 -43.68 24.47
N ALA A 349 2.64 -42.41 24.93
CA ALA A 349 2.53 -41.26 24.06
C ALA A 349 3.72 -41.09 23.09
N LYS A 350 4.94 -41.46 23.52
CA LYS A 350 6.14 -41.44 22.69
C LYS A 350 6.10 -42.49 21.59
N ASN A 351 5.49 -43.63 21.86
CA ASN A 351 5.42 -44.75 20.92
C ASN A 351 4.16 -44.75 20.07
N PHE A 352 3.16 -43.89 20.39
CA PHE A 352 1.94 -43.82 19.59
C PHE A 352 2.14 -42.90 18.39
N ALA A 353 2.27 -43.50 17.21
CA ALA A 353 2.32 -42.72 15.95
C ALA A 353 0.94 -42.23 15.55
N LEU A 354 0.83 -40.95 15.36
CA LEU A 354 -0.38 -40.29 14.85
C LEU A 354 -0.47 -40.53 13.33
N GLN A 355 -1.69 -40.44 12.83
CA GLN A 355 -1.98 -40.50 11.39
C GLN A 355 -2.66 -39.21 10.92
N PRO A 356 -2.62 -38.94 9.62
CA PRO A 356 -3.37 -37.83 9.03
C PRO A 356 -4.81 -37.82 9.49
N PHE A 357 -5.31 -36.61 9.80
CA PHE A 357 -6.69 -36.35 10.27
C PHE A 357 -7.07 -36.93 11.62
N ASP A 358 -6.13 -37.46 12.39
CA ASP A 358 -6.39 -37.84 13.78
C ASP A 358 -6.94 -36.65 14.57
N VAL A 359 -7.95 -36.91 15.40
CA VAL A 359 -8.52 -35.93 16.34
C VAL A 359 -8.17 -36.37 17.76
N VAL A 360 -7.33 -35.59 18.43
CA VAL A 360 -6.86 -35.84 19.79
C VAL A 360 -7.67 -34.99 20.77
N ASN A 361 -8.31 -35.64 21.75
CA ASN A 361 -9.09 -34.97 22.76
C ASN A 361 -8.56 -35.26 24.17
N ILE A 362 -8.26 -34.19 24.94
CA ILE A 362 -7.79 -34.28 26.31
C ILE A 362 -8.91 -33.87 27.25
N ARG A 363 -9.44 -34.85 27.97
CA ARG A 363 -10.56 -34.60 28.86
C ARG A 363 -10.12 -33.88 30.14
N LYS A 364 -11.03 -33.14 30.76
CA LYS A 364 -10.85 -32.55 32.08
C LYS A 364 -10.92 -33.61 33.16
N MET A 365 -10.15 -33.47 34.21
CA MET A 365 -10.32 -34.29 35.45
C MET A 365 -11.75 -34.14 35.97
N ALA A 366 -12.34 -35.28 36.37
CA ALA A 366 -13.73 -35.30 36.88
C ALA A 366 -13.92 -34.42 38.14
N VAL A 367 -12.88 -34.31 38.94
CA VAL A 367 -12.88 -33.45 40.12
C VAL A 367 -11.65 -32.55 40.08
N TYR A 368 -11.85 -31.33 39.63
CA TYR A 368 -10.84 -30.25 39.67
C TYR A 368 -11.54 -28.96 40.09
N GLU A 369 -11.73 -28.86 41.42
CA GLU A 369 -12.37 -27.71 42.03
C GLU A 369 -11.34 -26.99 42.92
N LYS A 370 -11.28 -25.66 42.77
CA LYS A 370 -10.46 -24.86 43.71
C LYS A 370 -11.12 -24.91 45.08
N PRO A 371 -10.33 -25.06 46.15
CA PRO A 371 -10.88 -25.02 47.52
C PRO A 371 -11.66 -23.72 47.73
N GLU A 372 -12.90 -23.85 48.16
CA GLU A 372 -13.70 -22.71 48.57
C GLU A 372 -13.23 -22.20 49.95
N MET A 373 -13.25 -20.91 50.14
CA MET A 373 -12.79 -20.25 51.36
C MET A 373 -13.92 -19.44 52.00
N VAL A 374 -14.01 -19.53 53.30
CA VAL A 374 -14.87 -18.68 54.13
C VAL A 374 -14.02 -17.78 55.03
N THR A 375 -14.50 -16.58 55.30
CA THR A 375 -13.83 -15.67 56.23
C THR A 375 -14.58 -15.66 57.55
N VAL A 376 -13.88 -15.98 58.63
CA VAL A 376 -14.38 -15.91 60.00
C VAL A 376 -13.87 -14.64 60.65
N THR A 377 -14.77 -13.82 61.15
CA THR A 377 -14.46 -12.56 61.87
C THR A 377 -15.25 -12.46 63.16
N GLY A 378 -14.78 -11.64 64.07
CA GLY A 378 -15.44 -11.40 65.37
C GLY A 378 -14.78 -12.17 66.51
N ALA A 379 -15.56 -12.53 67.52
CA ALA A 379 -15.09 -13.11 68.80
C ALA A 379 -14.73 -14.61 68.71
N VAL A 380 -13.79 -14.95 67.88
CA VAL A 380 -13.14 -16.26 67.72
C VAL A 380 -11.66 -16.15 68.10
N HIS A 381 -11.04 -17.23 68.51
CA HIS A 381 -9.61 -17.20 68.95
C HIS A 381 -8.70 -16.85 67.71
N TYR A 382 -8.98 -17.39 66.58
CA TYR A 382 -8.18 -17.16 65.34
C TYR A 382 -9.08 -16.69 64.16
N ALA A 383 -9.33 -15.39 64.14
CA ALA A 383 -10.06 -14.80 63.03
C ALA A 383 -9.22 -14.87 61.73
N GLY A 384 -9.84 -15.21 60.62
CA GLY A 384 -9.12 -15.34 59.32
C GLY A 384 -9.90 -16.06 58.23
N LYS A 385 -9.18 -16.46 57.17
CA LYS A 385 -9.73 -17.24 56.09
C LYS A 385 -9.55 -18.72 56.30
N TYR A 386 -10.61 -19.49 56.11
CA TYR A 386 -10.61 -20.95 56.31
C TYR A 386 -11.13 -21.64 55.06
N VAL A 387 -10.47 -22.72 54.65
CA VAL A 387 -10.87 -23.55 53.54
C VAL A 387 -12.04 -24.43 53.93
N LEU A 388 -13.07 -24.56 53.13
CA LEU A 388 -14.10 -25.59 53.31
C LEU A 388 -13.54 -26.94 52.86
N ALA A 389 -13.47 -27.89 53.81
CA ALA A 389 -12.91 -29.22 53.53
C ALA A 389 -13.92 -30.14 52.82
N HIS A 390 -15.21 -29.93 53.04
CA HIS A 390 -16.26 -30.69 52.38
C HIS A 390 -17.48 -29.78 52.08
N LYS A 391 -18.29 -30.18 51.10
CA LYS A 391 -19.58 -29.50 50.76
C LYS A 391 -20.57 -29.54 51.92
N LYS A 392 -20.34 -30.33 52.99
CA LYS A 392 -21.17 -30.47 54.16
C LYS A 392 -20.58 -29.81 55.41
N ASP A 393 -19.48 -29.06 55.31
CA ASP A 393 -18.91 -28.32 56.44
C ASP A 393 -19.97 -27.39 57.03
N ARG A 394 -20.13 -27.47 58.37
CA ARG A 394 -21.05 -26.63 59.12
C ARG A 394 -20.31 -25.43 59.71
N VAL A 395 -21.03 -24.41 60.04
CA VAL A 395 -20.50 -23.21 60.71
C VAL A 395 -19.73 -23.61 61.99
N TYR A 396 -20.22 -24.60 62.73
CA TYR A 396 -19.56 -25.14 63.93
C TYR A 396 -18.17 -25.68 63.58
N ASP A 397 -18.02 -26.46 62.55
CA ASP A 397 -16.74 -27.08 62.16
C ASP A 397 -15.68 -26.01 61.82
N VAL A 398 -16.11 -24.94 61.14
CA VAL A 398 -15.23 -23.82 60.81
C VAL A 398 -14.85 -23.01 62.06
N ILE A 399 -15.81 -22.76 62.96
CA ILE A 399 -15.53 -22.09 64.28
C ILE A 399 -14.59 -22.91 65.10
N GLN A 400 -14.74 -24.24 65.19
CA GLN A 400 -13.81 -25.11 65.88
C GLN A 400 -12.37 -25.01 65.34
N ARG A 401 -12.23 -24.99 64.03
CA ARG A 401 -10.92 -24.76 63.41
C ARG A 401 -10.37 -23.36 63.67
N ALA A 402 -11.23 -22.38 63.91
CA ALA A 402 -10.85 -21.04 64.37
C ALA A 402 -10.51 -20.93 65.84
N GLY A 403 -10.31 -22.08 66.51
CA GLY A 403 -9.96 -22.15 67.93
C GLY A 403 -11.16 -22.02 68.87
N GLY A 404 -12.41 -22.05 68.34
CA GLY A 404 -13.61 -21.83 69.11
C GLY A 404 -13.96 -20.35 69.33
N LEU A 405 -15.05 -20.14 70.08
CA LEU A 405 -15.51 -18.83 70.47
C LEU A 405 -14.74 -18.33 71.71
N THR A 406 -14.42 -17.06 71.77
CA THR A 406 -13.87 -16.41 72.95
C THR A 406 -14.93 -16.24 74.07
N SER A 407 -14.54 -15.97 75.31
CA SER A 407 -15.46 -15.70 76.43
C SER A 407 -16.35 -14.46 76.23
N LEU A 408 -16.02 -13.62 75.28
CA LEU A 408 -16.80 -12.42 74.91
C LEU A 408 -17.77 -12.64 73.71
N ALA A 409 -17.86 -13.88 73.23
CA ALA A 409 -18.68 -14.18 72.05
C ALA A 409 -20.19 -14.26 72.41
N ASN A 410 -21.00 -13.56 71.67
CA ASN A 410 -22.45 -13.70 71.73
C ASN A 410 -22.89 -14.76 70.70
N ILE A 411 -23.30 -15.94 71.20
CA ILE A 411 -23.69 -17.08 70.33
C ILE A 411 -24.94 -16.77 69.50
N GLU A 412 -25.88 -16.01 70.10
CA GLU A 412 -27.12 -15.61 69.35
C GLU A 412 -26.87 -14.55 68.27
N GLY A 413 -25.70 -13.92 68.30
CA GLY A 413 -25.30 -12.87 67.38
C GLY A 413 -24.56 -13.33 66.11
N VAL A 414 -24.43 -14.63 65.86
CA VAL A 414 -23.70 -15.18 64.71
C VAL A 414 -24.45 -14.84 63.41
N LYS A 415 -23.75 -14.15 62.49
CA LYS A 415 -24.30 -13.79 61.17
C LYS A 415 -23.52 -14.48 60.07
N ILE A 416 -24.23 -15.11 59.14
CA ILE A 416 -23.66 -15.65 57.91
C ILE A 416 -24.00 -14.68 56.77
N LYS A 417 -22.96 -14.14 56.11
CA LYS A 417 -23.12 -13.39 54.86
C LYS A 417 -22.78 -14.32 53.70
N ARG A 418 -23.67 -14.44 52.77
CA ARG A 418 -23.45 -15.13 51.49
C ARG A 418 -23.36 -14.06 50.37
N PRO A 419 -22.48 -14.23 49.34
CA PRO A 419 -22.40 -13.32 48.22
C PRO A 419 -23.70 -13.25 47.44
#